data_b36997be70187495cc789b56ad4b5424
#
_entry.id   b36997be70187495cc789b56ad4b5424
#
_cell.length_a   1.000
_cell.length_b   1.000
_cell.length_c   1.000
_cell.angle_alpha   90.00
_cell.angle_beta   90.00
_cell.angle_gamma   90.00
#
_symmetry.space_group_name_H-M   'P 1'
#
loop_
_entity.id
_entity.type
_entity.pdbx_description
1 polymer ?
#
loop_
_entity_poly.entity_id
_entity_poly.type
_entity_poly.pdbx_seq_one_letter_code
_entity_poly.pdbx_strand_id
1 'polypeptide(L)'
;YIILTMYSLLVSIYLSIPLLLYGIITNKKGTPLFIALFFSILGYSFTPPFEFDLYRHYESYEYYLQYNEFLYPIKDFYLSFLFLIGKNLSLKKEFLYFISILIYYTSILTVVLKLKKNVPLTGTYFFIIFVLFILNNTVVEITGLRFTTALGFISLFIYYNYIESRKKTSYFFLFLSVLSHFSVIILPIVIILLRLLYKLFNSRLNAIIMIFTSVIAGLYFVEPIVAFAVIGVEKLFNIYIGAETYTSGLWGADRVTLHGFSQTGIMFENIKLGISILIPVIISITFILNKDYGKNELTKLFVACSIIFFIFIPFDTVYLRYQYLLIVTALIIFATKNYKFKYLDGQFIGISMIFLKISMQITVGLLSTYVFYIRGLKFDFINTNLVAVLFNIM
;
A
#
# COMPACT_ATOMS: atom_id res chain seq x y z
N TYR A 1 21.39 -1.36 22.97
CA TYR A 1 20.59 -0.78 21.88
C TYR A 1 19.10 -0.81 22.21
N ILE A 2 18.47 -1.99 22.39
CA ILE A 2 17.02 -2.12 22.63
C ILE A 2 16.54 -1.25 23.79
N ILE A 3 17.17 -1.38 24.97
CA ILE A 3 16.80 -0.62 26.18
C ILE A 3 16.96 0.89 25.94
N LEU A 4 18.07 1.33 25.34
CA LEU A 4 18.36 2.73 25.11
C LEU A 4 17.38 3.33 24.07
N THR A 5 17.06 2.58 23.01
CA THR A 5 16.08 3.02 21.98
C THR A 5 14.68 3.11 22.58
N MET A 6 14.28 2.14 23.40
CA MET A 6 12.99 2.18 24.09
C MET A 6 12.91 3.38 25.04
N TYR A 7 13.95 3.59 25.84
CA TYR A 7 14.02 4.74 26.74
C TYR A 7 13.94 6.08 25.98
N SER A 8 14.66 6.20 24.86
CA SER A 8 14.61 7.42 24.04
C SER A 8 13.22 7.69 23.48
N LEU A 9 12.49 6.66 23.01
CA LEU A 9 11.10 6.80 22.57
C LEU A 9 10.13 7.18 23.69
N LEU A 10 10.40 6.73 24.92
CA LEU A 10 9.61 7.11 26.10
C LEU A 10 9.82 8.58 26.48
N VAL A 11 11.03 9.11 26.29
CA VAL A 11 11.36 10.50 26.64
C VAL A 11 10.99 11.45 25.50
N SER A 12 11.44 11.18 24.29
CA SER A 12 11.15 11.97 23.10
C SER A 12 11.42 11.18 21.83
N ILE A 13 10.50 11.24 20.88
CA ILE A 13 10.67 10.59 19.57
C ILE A 13 11.91 11.08 18.84
N TYR A 14 12.29 12.35 19.00
CA TYR A 14 13.47 12.92 18.33
C TYR A 14 14.79 12.39 18.88
N LEU A 15 14.88 12.11 20.18
CA LEU A 15 16.06 11.48 20.77
C LEU A 15 16.27 10.05 20.27
N SER A 16 15.21 9.41 19.75
CA SER A 16 15.33 8.07 19.19
C SER A 16 15.96 8.04 17.78
N ILE A 17 15.91 9.13 17.01
CA ILE A 17 16.35 9.18 15.61
C ILE A 17 17.81 8.69 15.43
N PRO A 18 18.81 9.19 16.17
CA PRO A 18 20.19 8.70 16.02
C PRO A 18 20.33 7.21 16.29
N LEU A 19 19.60 6.69 17.30
CA LEU A 19 19.61 5.26 17.63
C LEU A 19 18.91 4.42 16.57
N LEU A 20 17.82 4.90 16.00
CA LEU A 20 17.12 4.25 14.89
C LEU A 20 18.01 4.19 13.65
N LEU A 21 18.69 5.27 13.29
CA LEU A 21 19.67 5.31 12.19
C LEU A 21 20.81 4.34 12.44
N TYR A 22 21.38 4.33 13.65
CA TYR A 22 22.39 3.35 14.03
C TYR A 22 21.87 1.91 13.88
N GLY A 23 20.63 1.64 14.31
CA GLY A 23 19.99 0.33 14.15
C GLY A 23 19.83 -0.10 12.69
N ILE A 24 19.46 0.84 11.79
CA ILE A 24 19.36 0.60 10.35
C ILE A 24 20.74 0.26 9.77
N ILE A 25 21.76 1.08 10.09
CA ILE A 25 23.11 0.91 9.55
C ILE A 25 23.70 -0.44 10.00
N THR A 26 23.55 -0.77 11.27
CA THR A 26 24.14 -1.98 11.87
C THR A 26 23.22 -3.20 11.87
N ASN A 27 22.01 -3.06 11.31
CA ASN A 27 20.98 -4.12 11.24
C ASN A 27 20.68 -4.76 12.61
N LYS A 28 20.50 -3.93 13.65
CA LYS A 28 20.21 -4.40 15.01
C LYS A 28 18.84 -5.06 15.10
N LYS A 29 18.77 -6.14 15.89
CA LYS A 29 17.50 -6.82 16.21
C LYS A 29 16.53 -5.83 16.88
N GLY A 30 15.27 -5.86 16.45
CA GLY A 30 14.21 -4.96 16.97
C GLY A 30 14.09 -3.63 16.23
N THR A 31 15.06 -3.24 15.39
CA THR A 31 14.99 -1.98 14.62
C THR A 31 13.68 -1.80 13.85
N PRO A 32 13.12 -2.80 13.14
CA PRO A 32 11.83 -2.64 12.46
C PRO A 32 10.72 -2.18 13.40
N LEU A 33 10.62 -2.81 14.57
CA LEU A 33 9.60 -2.48 15.56
C LEU A 33 9.76 -1.05 16.09
N PHE A 34 10.99 -0.64 16.42
CA PHE A 34 11.23 0.69 16.97
C PHE A 34 10.97 1.81 15.96
N ILE A 35 11.32 1.61 14.67
CA ILE A 35 10.98 2.57 13.62
C ILE A 35 9.46 2.59 13.40
N ALA A 36 8.80 1.44 13.43
CA ALA A 36 7.36 1.37 13.33
C ALA A 36 6.66 2.08 14.50
N LEU A 37 7.16 1.93 15.74
CA LEU A 37 6.69 2.68 16.89
C LEU A 37 6.88 4.19 16.71
N PHE A 38 8.02 4.63 16.20
CA PHE A 38 8.25 6.04 15.88
C PHE A 38 7.18 6.59 14.91
N PHE A 39 6.92 5.89 13.80
CA PHE A 39 5.87 6.30 12.86
C PHE A 39 4.45 6.19 13.45
N SER A 40 4.20 5.21 14.33
CA SER A 40 2.90 5.07 15.00
C SER A 40 2.63 6.22 15.97
N ILE A 41 3.65 6.69 16.68
CA ILE A 41 3.55 7.87 17.55
C ILE A 41 3.27 9.13 16.72
N LEU A 42 3.96 9.30 15.57
CA LEU A 42 3.65 10.39 14.64
C LEU A 42 2.21 10.32 14.12
N GLY A 43 1.77 9.12 13.74
CA GLY A 43 0.42 8.91 13.24
C GLY A 43 -0.66 9.16 14.30
N TYR A 44 -0.40 8.84 15.54
CA TYR A 44 -1.31 9.13 16.64
C TYR A 44 -1.66 10.63 16.74
N SER A 45 -0.71 11.49 16.42
CA SER A 45 -0.91 12.96 16.43
C SER A 45 -1.67 13.49 15.20
N PHE A 46 -2.02 12.62 14.25
CA PHE A 46 -2.71 13.02 13.03
C PHE A 46 -4.23 13.07 13.24
N THR A 47 -4.83 14.23 13.02
CA THR A 47 -6.28 14.43 13.01
C THR A 47 -6.76 14.41 11.57
N PRO A 48 -7.46 13.35 11.13
CA PRO A 48 -7.89 13.24 9.74
C PRO A 48 -8.97 14.28 9.41
N PRO A 49 -8.90 14.92 8.23
CA PRO A 49 -10.03 15.65 7.67
C PRO A 49 -11.23 14.71 7.42
N PHE A 50 -12.44 15.30 7.37
CA PHE A 50 -13.67 14.52 7.28
C PHE A 50 -13.79 13.71 5.97
N GLU A 51 -13.10 14.12 4.91
CA GLU A 51 -13.06 13.46 3.60
C GLU A 51 -12.26 12.13 3.62
N PHE A 52 -11.46 11.90 4.64
CA PHE A 52 -10.59 10.73 4.71
C PHE A 52 -11.30 9.50 5.25
N ASP A 53 -10.92 8.33 4.72
CA ASP A 53 -11.40 7.03 5.23
C ASP A 53 -11.17 6.88 6.74
N LEU A 54 -10.07 7.41 7.25
CA LEU A 54 -9.72 7.37 8.66
C LEU A 54 -10.76 8.09 9.54
N TYR A 55 -11.27 9.25 9.08
CA TYR A 55 -12.32 9.97 9.80
C TYR A 55 -13.59 9.10 9.94
N ARG A 56 -14.03 8.47 8.85
CA ARG A 56 -15.19 7.56 8.86
C ARG A 56 -14.96 6.35 9.76
N HIS A 57 -13.73 5.84 9.84
CA HIS A 57 -13.41 4.76 10.77
C HIS A 57 -13.47 5.20 12.23
N TYR A 58 -13.08 6.44 12.53
CA TYR A 58 -13.20 7.02 13.85
C TYR A 58 -14.66 7.22 14.26
N GLU A 59 -15.50 7.78 13.38
CA GLU A 59 -16.95 7.91 13.62
C GLU A 59 -17.60 6.54 13.83
N SER A 60 -17.30 5.57 12.98
CA SER A 60 -17.83 4.20 13.10
C SER A 60 -17.42 3.55 14.41
N TYR A 61 -16.22 3.80 14.90
CA TYR A 61 -15.76 3.25 16.18
C TYR A 61 -16.46 3.95 17.37
N GLU A 62 -16.58 5.27 17.37
CA GLU A 62 -17.32 6.01 18.41
C GLU A 62 -18.79 5.57 18.47
N TYR A 63 -19.42 5.40 17.31
CA TYR A 63 -20.79 4.86 17.23
C TYR A 63 -20.85 3.44 17.82
N TYR A 64 -19.89 2.56 17.49
CA TYR A 64 -19.83 1.21 18.05
C TYR A 64 -19.64 1.20 19.57
N LEU A 65 -18.85 2.13 20.11
CA LEU A 65 -18.71 2.26 21.57
C LEU A 65 -20.03 2.63 22.25
N GLN A 66 -20.80 3.52 21.62
CA GLN A 66 -22.05 4.05 22.18
C GLN A 66 -23.23 3.07 22.07
N TYR A 67 -23.39 2.46 20.89
CA TYR A 67 -24.60 1.67 20.58
C TYR A 67 -24.35 0.16 20.51
N ASN A 68 -23.12 -0.30 20.54
CA ASN A 68 -22.71 -1.69 20.32
C ASN A 68 -23.11 -2.25 18.94
N GLU A 69 -23.32 -1.37 17.98
CA GLU A 69 -23.71 -1.68 16.61
C GLU A 69 -22.73 -1.02 15.63
N PHE A 70 -22.60 -1.60 14.45
CA PHE A 70 -21.74 -1.01 13.41
C PHE A 70 -22.54 0.02 12.62
N LEU A 71 -22.03 1.25 12.53
CA LEU A 71 -22.63 2.33 11.74
C LEU A 71 -22.73 1.96 10.25
N TYR A 72 -21.73 1.24 9.74
CA TYR A 72 -21.71 0.73 8.38
C TYR A 72 -21.44 -0.77 8.39
N PRO A 73 -21.94 -1.55 7.40
CA PRO A 73 -21.62 -2.96 7.28
C PRO A 73 -20.10 -3.15 7.20
N ILE A 74 -19.50 -3.76 8.22
CA ILE A 74 -18.07 -4.07 8.19
C ILE A 74 -17.89 -5.35 7.40
N LYS A 75 -17.27 -5.23 6.22
CA LYS A 75 -17.00 -6.36 5.32
C LYS A 75 -15.70 -7.10 5.68
N ASP A 76 -14.84 -6.50 6.51
CA ASP A 76 -13.51 -7.01 6.79
C ASP A 76 -13.34 -7.32 8.29
N PHE A 77 -12.81 -8.49 8.57
CA PHE A 77 -12.62 -8.99 9.94
C PHE A 77 -11.70 -8.07 10.78
N TYR A 78 -10.70 -7.45 10.16
CA TYR A 78 -9.69 -6.65 10.85
C TYR A 78 -10.28 -5.48 11.66
N LEU A 79 -11.15 -4.67 11.07
CA LEU A 79 -11.77 -3.56 11.80
C LEU A 79 -12.73 -4.04 12.88
N SER A 80 -13.53 -5.07 12.61
CA SER A 80 -14.42 -5.66 13.61
C SER A 80 -13.63 -6.13 14.83
N PHE A 81 -12.49 -6.78 14.60
CA PHE A 81 -11.59 -7.25 15.65
C PHE A 81 -10.98 -6.09 16.43
N LEU A 82 -10.52 -5.03 15.76
CA LEU A 82 -10.00 -3.84 16.44
C LEU A 82 -11.08 -3.15 17.27
N PHE A 83 -12.30 -3.00 16.75
CA PHE A 83 -13.42 -2.38 17.49
C PHE A 83 -13.73 -3.17 18.77
N LEU A 84 -13.76 -4.50 18.68
CA LEU A 84 -13.96 -5.36 19.83
C LEU A 84 -12.87 -5.20 20.89
N ILE A 85 -11.60 -5.20 20.46
CA ILE A 85 -10.45 -4.97 21.36
C ILE A 85 -10.53 -3.59 21.99
N GLY A 86 -10.77 -2.58 21.19
CA GLY A 86 -10.83 -1.19 21.65
C GLY A 86 -11.94 -0.99 22.67
N LYS A 87 -13.12 -1.56 22.45
CA LYS A 87 -14.21 -1.53 23.41
C LYS A 87 -13.86 -2.24 24.73
N ASN A 88 -13.35 -3.46 24.66
CA ASN A 88 -13.02 -4.24 25.84
C ASN A 88 -11.92 -3.61 26.70
N LEU A 89 -11.00 -2.89 26.06
CA LEU A 89 -9.88 -2.19 26.75
C LEU A 89 -10.17 -0.71 26.97
N SER A 90 -11.36 -0.22 26.64
CA SER A 90 -11.77 1.20 26.73
C SER A 90 -10.83 2.16 26.01
N LEU A 91 -10.29 1.75 24.84
CA LEU A 91 -9.32 2.54 24.08
C LEU A 91 -10.01 3.66 23.29
N LYS A 92 -9.33 4.79 23.12
CA LYS A 92 -9.79 5.88 22.25
C LYS A 92 -9.60 5.54 20.78
N LYS A 93 -10.30 6.24 19.88
CA LYS A 93 -10.32 5.98 18.43
C LYS A 93 -8.94 6.00 17.77
N GLU A 94 -8.03 6.83 18.27
CA GLU A 94 -6.68 7.00 17.72
C GLU A 94 -5.84 5.71 17.76
N PHE A 95 -6.19 4.76 18.62
CA PHE A 95 -5.52 3.46 18.67
C PHE A 95 -5.64 2.68 17.36
N LEU A 96 -6.76 2.85 16.62
CA LEU A 96 -6.97 2.19 15.33
C LEU A 96 -5.86 2.55 14.35
N TYR A 97 -5.52 3.83 14.30
CA TYR A 97 -4.48 4.33 13.43
C TYR A 97 -3.09 3.92 13.90
N PHE A 98 -2.84 4.07 15.20
CA PHE A 98 -1.59 3.66 15.82
C PHE A 98 -1.24 2.19 15.52
N ILE A 99 -2.18 1.26 15.73
CA ILE A 99 -1.96 -0.17 15.48
C ILE A 99 -1.78 -0.48 14.00
N SER A 100 -2.56 0.15 13.13
CA SER A 100 -2.46 -0.08 11.69
C SER A 100 -1.10 0.37 11.13
N ILE A 101 -0.60 1.53 11.56
CA ILE A 101 0.73 2.02 11.22
C ILE A 101 1.80 1.09 11.77
N LEU A 102 1.66 0.65 13.03
CA LEU A 102 2.61 -0.25 13.67
C LEU A 102 2.76 -1.55 12.87
N ILE A 103 1.64 -2.18 12.48
CA ILE A 103 1.64 -3.42 11.70
C ILE A 103 2.29 -3.18 10.34
N TYR A 104 1.87 -2.13 9.63
CA TYR A 104 2.38 -1.82 8.30
C TYR A 104 3.89 -1.61 8.28
N TYR A 105 4.39 -0.65 9.07
CA TYR A 105 5.82 -0.35 9.07
C TYR A 105 6.66 -1.47 9.66
N THR A 106 6.19 -2.19 10.67
CA THR A 106 6.91 -3.39 11.17
C THR A 106 7.08 -4.41 10.05
N SER A 107 6.03 -4.65 9.26
CA SER A 107 6.04 -5.60 8.15
C SER A 107 7.01 -5.17 7.04
N ILE A 108 6.86 -3.96 6.53
CA ILE A 108 7.70 -3.40 5.46
C ILE A 108 9.17 -3.34 5.89
N LEU A 109 9.46 -2.82 7.07
CA LEU A 109 10.82 -2.69 7.57
C LEU A 109 11.47 -4.05 7.86
N THR A 110 10.68 -5.03 8.28
CA THR A 110 11.17 -6.42 8.41
C THR A 110 11.63 -6.94 7.06
N VAL A 111 10.86 -6.72 5.99
CA VAL A 111 11.25 -7.11 4.62
C VAL A 111 12.54 -6.42 4.22
N VAL A 112 12.62 -5.09 4.37
CA VAL A 112 13.79 -4.30 3.92
C VAL A 112 15.07 -4.69 4.65
N LEU A 113 15.01 -4.84 5.98
CA LEU A 113 16.20 -5.21 6.76
C LEU A 113 16.62 -6.67 6.53
N LYS A 114 15.67 -7.56 6.25
CA LYS A 114 15.99 -8.93 5.82
C LYS A 114 16.60 -8.97 4.41
N LEU A 115 16.12 -8.14 3.49
CA LEU A 115 16.75 -7.97 2.17
C LEU A 115 18.21 -7.51 2.32
N LYS A 116 18.48 -6.51 3.16
CA LYS A 116 19.85 -6.06 3.46
C LYS A 116 20.75 -7.19 3.97
N LYS A 117 20.21 -8.07 4.81
CA LYS A 117 20.98 -9.19 5.38
C LYS A 117 21.26 -10.29 4.36
N ASN A 118 20.29 -10.59 3.50
CA ASN A 118 20.31 -11.78 2.63
C ASN A 118 20.83 -11.48 1.22
N VAL A 119 20.96 -10.20 0.85
CA VAL A 119 21.43 -9.76 -0.48
C VAL A 119 22.60 -8.78 -0.31
N PRO A 120 23.68 -8.90 -1.09
CA PRO A 120 24.84 -8.01 -1.02
C PRO A 120 24.50 -6.63 -1.63
N LEU A 121 23.68 -5.84 -0.95
CA LEU A 121 23.33 -4.48 -1.34
C LEU A 121 24.45 -3.52 -0.91
N THR A 122 24.89 -2.64 -1.82
CA THR A 122 25.76 -1.52 -1.43
C THR A 122 25.05 -0.59 -0.46
N GLY A 123 25.77 0.09 0.41
CA GLY A 123 25.17 0.98 1.42
C GLY A 123 24.25 2.04 0.83
N THR A 124 24.70 2.71 -0.25
CA THR A 124 23.92 3.74 -0.95
C THR A 124 22.66 3.15 -1.59
N TYR A 125 22.78 2.01 -2.28
CA TYR A 125 21.65 1.36 -2.93
C TYR A 125 20.61 0.88 -1.94
N PHE A 126 21.08 0.27 -0.83
CA PHE A 126 20.20 -0.09 0.28
C PHE A 126 19.44 1.12 0.82
N PHE A 127 20.12 2.25 1.02
CA PHE A 127 19.48 3.45 1.53
C PHE A 127 18.40 3.97 0.59
N ILE A 128 18.63 3.98 -0.71
CA ILE A 128 17.61 4.36 -1.71
C ILE A 128 16.40 3.43 -1.62
N ILE A 129 16.60 2.12 -1.63
CA ILE A 129 15.52 1.13 -1.51
C ILE A 129 14.75 1.33 -0.18
N PHE A 130 15.46 1.53 0.92
CA PHE A 130 14.85 1.77 2.23
C PHE A 130 13.95 3.02 2.23
N VAL A 131 14.45 4.13 1.70
CA VAL A 131 13.68 5.38 1.60
C VAL A 131 12.45 5.19 0.71
N LEU A 132 12.57 4.54 -0.44
CA LEU A 132 11.46 4.28 -1.35
C LEU A 132 10.38 3.37 -0.72
N PHE A 133 10.77 2.40 0.08
CA PHE A 133 9.80 1.57 0.83
C PHE A 133 9.00 2.40 1.85
N ILE A 134 9.66 3.31 2.56
CA ILE A 134 8.99 4.18 3.55
C ILE A 134 8.06 5.17 2.84
N LEU A 135 8.54 5.80 1.77
CA LEU A 135 7.81 6.83 1.06
C LEU A 135 6.71 6.28 0.12
N ASN A 136 6.71 4.97 -0.16
CA ASN A 136 5.67 4.38 -1.01
C ASN A 136 4.26 4.55 -0.42
N ASN A 137 4.14 4.58 0.91
CA ASN A 137 2.90 4.86 1.59
C ASN A 137 3.24 5.58 2.91
N THR A 138 3.16 6.89 2.90
CA THR A 138 3.55 7.75 4.03
C THR A 138 2.52 7.66 5.16
N VAL A 139 2.92 8.05 6.38
CA VAL A 139 2.02 8.07 7.55
C VAL A 139 0.70 8.76 7.21
N VAL A 140 0.72 9.88 6.49
CA VAL A 140 -0.50 10.64 6.15
C VAL A 140 -1.36 9.94 5.10
N GLU A 141 -0.78 9.11 4.24
CA GLU A 141 -1.50 8.34 3.20
C GLU A 141 -2.11 7.04 3.73
N ILE A 142 -1.68 6.59 4.92
CA ILE A 142 -2.21 5.38 5.58
C ILE A 142 -3.63 5.63 6.14
N THR A 143 -4.48 6.32 5.44
CA THR A 143 -5.86 6.58 5.89
C THR A 143 -6.80 5.40 5.66
N GLY A 144 -6.50 4.57 4.69
CA GLY A 144 -7.21 3.32 4.44
C GLY A 144 -6.67 2.18 5.31
N LEU A 145 -6.96 2.19 6.61
CA LEU A 145 -6.40 1.28 7.64
C LEU A 145 -6.34 -0.18 7.21
N ARG A 146 -7.44 -0.68 6.65
CA ARG A 146 -7.60 -2.08 6.23
C ARG A 146 -6.65 -2.48 5.12
N PHE A 147 -6.65 -1.69 4.03
CA PHE A 147 -5.81 -1.97 2.87
C PHE A 147 -4.33 -1.83 3.20
N THR A 148 -3.96 -0.82 3.96
CA THR A 148 -2.56 -0.60 4.36
C THR A 148 -2.04 -1.73 5.23
N THR A 149 -2.82 -2.18 6.22
CA THR A 149 -2.46 -3.36 7.03
C THR A 149 -2.30 -4.61 6.15
N ALA A 150 -3.24 -4.82 5.22
CA ALA A 150 -3.15 -5.93 4.26
C ALA A 150 -1.89 -5.84 3.39
N LEU A 151 -1.51 -4.64 2.92
CA LEU A 151 -0.29 -4.40 2.14
C LEU A 151 0.98 -4.76 2.94
N GLY A 152 1.01 -4.45 4.24
CA GLY A 152 2.07 -4.89 5.13
C GLY A 152 2.21 -6.42 5.14
N PHE A 153 1.12 -7.14 5.34
CA PHE A 153 1.14 -8.61 5.31
C PHE A 153 1.46 -9.20 3.93
N ILE A 154 1.01 -8.56 2.84
CA ILE A 154 1.39 -8.98 1.48
C ILE A 154 2.89 -8.84 1.26
N SER A 155 3.51 -7.78 1.75
CA SER A 155 4.96 -7.60 1.62
C SER A 155 5.73 -8.75 2.28
N LEU A 156 5.30 -9.19 3.46
CA LEU A 156 5.84 -10.37 4.14
C LEU A 156 5.55 -11.66 3.37
N PHE A 157 4.32 -11.83 2.83
CA PHE A 157 3.99 -12.97 1.97
C PHE A 157 4.94 -13.07 0.78
N ILE A 158 5.13 -11.98 0.02
CA ILE A 158 6.01 -11.95 -1.15
C ILE A 158 7.44 -12.32 -0.75
N TYR A 159 7.94 -11.70 0.30
CA TYR A 159 9.30 -11.96 0.77
C TYR A 159 9.49 -13.42 1.19
N TYR A 160 8.64 -13.95 2.06
CA TYR A 160 8.77 -15.34 2.54
C TYR A 160 8.51 -16.37 1.44
N ASN A 161 7.60 -16.09 0.51
CA ASN A 161 7.25 -17.03 -0.56
C ASN A 161 8.33 -17.13 -1.64
N TYR A 162 8.86 -15.97 -2.08
CA TYR A 162 9.70 -15.90 -3.28
C TYR A 162 11.19 -15.71 -2.97
N ILE A 163 11.56 -15.22 -1.78
CA ILE A 163 12.95 -14.98 -1.41
C ILE A 163 13.44 -16.02 -0.41
N GLU A 164 12.74 -16.25 0.71
CA GLU A 164 13.14 -17.24 1.70
C GLU A 164 12.55 -18.63 1.45
N SER A 165 11.62 -18.81 0.52
CA SER A 165 10.94 -20.07 0.20
C SER A 165 10.23 -20.74 1.38
N ARG A 166 9.80 -19.98 2.38
CA ARG A 166 9.09 -20.44 3.59
C ARG A 166 7.58 -20.47 3.35
N LYS A 167 7.10 -21.48 2.64
CA LYS A 167 5.69 -21.58 2.19
C LYS A 167 4.66 -21.45 3.32
N LYS A 168 4.81 -22.17 4.43
CA LYS A 168 3.84 -22.11 5.54
C LYS A 168 3.71 -20.70 6.11
N THR A 169 4.84 -20.05 6.40
CA THR A 169 4.87 -18.68 6.92
C THR A 169 4.28 -17.69 5.90
N SER A 170 4.59 -17.86 4.61
CA SER A 170 4.06 -16.98 3.57
C SER A 170 2.54 -17.07 3.45
N TYR A 171 1.97 -18.28 3.38
CA TYR A 171 0.51 -18.44 3.29
C TYR A 171 -0.22 -17.95 4.54
N PHE A 172 0.41 -18.02 5.73
CA PHE A 172 -0.14 -17.39 6.93
C PHE A 172 -0.29 -15.87 6.76
N PHE A 173 0.73 -15.18 6.23
CA PHE A 173 0.64 -13.74 5.96
C PHE A 173 -0.35 -13.41 4.82
N LEU A 174 -0.45 -14.26 3.79
CA LEU A 174 -1.47 -14.09 2.76
C LEU A 174 -2.88 -14.18 3.36
N PHE A 175 -3.13 -15.15 4.23
CA PHE A 175 -4.39 -15.29 4.95
C PHE A 175 -4.70 -14.05 5.80
N LEU A 176 -3.74 -13.57 6.60
CA LEU A 176 -3.90 -12.34 7.38
C LEU A 176 -4.20 -11.12 6.50
N SER A 177 -3.60 -11.04 5.30
CA SER A 177 -3.85 -9.94 4.38
C SER A 177 -5.29 -9.94 3.86
N VAL A 178 -5.84 -11.10 3.52
CA VAL A 178 -7.24 -11.25 3.07
C VAL A 178 -8.21 -10.92 4.21
N LEU A 179 -7.92 -11.36 5.44
CA LEU A 179 -8.72 -11.00 6.62
C LEU A 179 -8.68 -9.50 6.92
N SER A 180 -7.57 -8.83 6.60
CA SER A 180 -7.43 -7.39 6.81
C SER A 180 -8.20 -6.59 5.76
N HIS A 181 -8.21 -7.04 4.51
CA HIS A 181 -8.98 -6.40 3.44
C HIS A 181 -9.35 -7.38 2.34
N PHE A 182 -10.65 -7.59 2.19
CA PHE A 182 -11.19 -8.59 1.26
C PHE A 182 -10.73 -8.39 -0.19
N SER A 183 -10.57 -7.15 -0.66
CA SER A 183 -10.13 -6.91 -2.05
C SER A 183 -8.77 -7.55 -2.39
N VAL A 184 -7.96 -7.86 -1.38
CA VAL A 184 -6.66 -8.53 -1.55
C VAL A 184 -6.81 -9.98 -2.05
N ILE A 185 -8.01 -10.57 -2.00
CA ILE A 185 -8.30 -11.90 -2.56
C ILE A 185 -7.94 -11.99 -4.05
N ILE A 186 -7.85 -10.85 -4.73
CA ILE A 186 -7.36 -10.80 -6.12
C ILE A 186 -5.96 -11.38 -6.27
N LEU A 187 -5.09 -11.25 -5.26
CA LEU A 187 -3.71 -11.77 -5.31
C LEU A 187 -3.64 -13.30 -5.36
N PRO A 188 -4.33 -14.07 -4.50
CA PRO A 188 -4.48 -15.52 -4.68
C PRO A 188 -5.05 -15.89 -6.04
N ILE A 189 -6.04 -15.15 -6.56
CA ILE A 189 -6.61 -15.40 -7.90
C ILE A 189 -5.53 -15.20 -8.97
N VAL A 190 -4.76 -14.10 -8.91
CA VAL A 190 -3.64 -13.87 -9.85
C VAL A 190 -2.61 -15.00 -9.80
N ILE A 191 -2.28 -15.49 -8.61
CA ILE A 191 -1.33 -16.61 -8.46
C ILE A 191 -1.87 -17.90 -9.10
N ILE A 192 -3.16 -18.17 -8.96
CA ILE A 192 -3.82 -19.32 -9.61
C ILE A 192 -3.81 -19.14 -11.13
N LEU A 193 -4.22 -17.98 -11.63
CA LEU A 193 -4.22 -17.66 -13.06
C LEU A 193 -2.81 -17.74 -13.66
N LEU A 194 -1.79 -17.25 -12.95
CA LEU A 194 -0.40 -17.37 -13.38
C LEU A 194 0.04 -18.82 -13.55
N ARG A 195 -0.42 -19.73 -12.70
CA ARG A 195 -0.14 -21.17 -12.81
C ARG A 195 -0.90 -21.81 -13.97
N LEU A 196 -2.17 -21.49 -14.13
CA LEU A 196 -3.02 -22.01 -15.20
C LEU A 196 -2.55 -21.54 -16.58
N LEU A 197 -2.19 -20.27 -16.68
CA LEU A 197 -1.76 -19.60 -17.91
C LEU A 197 -0.23 -19.49 -18.03
N TYR A 198 0.50 -20.37 -17.36
CA TYR A 198 1.97 -20.33 -17.27
C TYR A 198 2.66 -20.16 -18.62
N LYS A 199 2.19 -20.89 -19.65
CA LYS A 199 2.78 -20.84 -21.01
C LYS A 199 2.67 -19.43 -21.61
N LEU A 200 1.57 -18.71 -21.38
CA LEU A 200 1.37 -17.34 -21.87
C LEU A 200 2.33 -16.37 -21.17
N PHE A 201 2.40 -16.44 -19.83
CA PHE A 201 3.28 -15.58 -19.04
C PHE A 201 4.78 -15.91 -19.22
N ASN A 202 5.11 -17.10 -19.67
CA ASN A 202 6.51 -17.48 -19.95
C ASN A 202 7.03 -16.93 -21.28
N SER A 203 6.14 -16.61 -22.23
CA SER A 203 6.46 -15.98 -23.50
C SER A 203 6.58 -14.46 -23.33
N ARG A 204 7.74 -13.90 -23.66
CA ARG A 204 7.95 -12.43 -23.59
C ARG A 204 6.99 -11.67 -24.49
N LEU A 205 6.81 -12.13 -25.73
CA LEU A 205 5.92 -11.50 -26.69
C LEU A 205 4.49 -11.50 -26.18
N ASN A 206 3.99 -12.65 -25.72
CA ASN A 206 2.63 -12.74 -25.17
C ASN A 206 2.45 -11.83 -23.95
N ALA A 207 3.43 -11.78 -23.04
CA ALA A 207 3.36 -10.91 -21.87
C ALA A 207 3.28 -9.41 -22.26
N ILE A 208 4.05 -8.98 -23.27
CA ILE A 208 3.98 -7.61 -23.79
C ILE A 208 2.62 -7.34 -24.42
N ILE A 209 2.12 -8.24 -25.27
CA ILE A 209 0.79 -8.11 -25.88
C ILE A 209 -0.29 -7.99 -24.79
N MET A 210 -0.24 -8.87 -23.77
CA MET A 210 -1.21 -8.87 -22.67
C MET A 210 -1.18 -7.55 -21.87
N ILE A 211 -0.02 -6.93 -21.66
CA ILE A 211 0.08 -5.63 -20.98
C ILE A 211 -0.65 -4.56 -21.81
N PHE A 212 -0.31 -4.43 -23.09
CA PHE A 212 -0.94 -3.39 -23.93
C PHE A 212 -2.44 -3.62 -24.11
N THR A 213 -2.86 -4.87 -24.34
CA THR A 213 -4.29 -5.19 -24.45
C THR A 213 -5.05 -4.93 -23.15
N SER A 214 -4.45 -5.20 -21.98
CA SER A 214 -5.10 -4.92 -20.69
C SER A 214 -5.21 -3.41 -20.39
N VAL A 215 -4.22 -2.61 -20.77
CA VAL A 215 -4.32 -1.14 -20.69
C VAL A 215 -5.43 -0.61 -21.60
N ILE A 216 -5.47 -1.06 -22.85
CA ILE A 216 -6.53 -0.64 -23.82
C ILE A 216 -7.90 -1.09 -23.31
N ALA A 217 -8.00 -2.34 -22.82
CA ALA A 217 -9.25 -2.85 -22.27
C ALA A 217 -9.70 -2.02 -21.06
N GLY A 218 -8.80 -1.72 -20.13
CA GLY A 218 -9.09 -0.88 -18.96
C GLY A 218 -9.56 0.52 -19.35
N LEU A 219 -8.91 1.16 -20.31
CA LEU A 219 -9.26 2.53 -20.72
C LEU A 219 -10.61 2.64 -21.46
N TYR A 220 -11.02 1.63 -22.23
CA TYR A 220 -12.13 1.79 -23.17
C TYR A 220 -13.29 0.80 -22.99
N PHE A 221 -13.06 -0.38 -22.44
CA PHE A 221 -14.05 -1.47 -22.48
C PHE A 221 -14.55 -1.93 -21.12
N VAL A 222 -13.77 -1.78 -20.06
CA VAL A 222 -14.09 -2.39 -18.76
C VAL A 222 -15.24 -1.67 -18.07
N GLU A 223 -15.25 -0.35 -18.06
CA GLU A 223 -16.28 0.43 -17.37
C GLU A 223 -17.70 0.06 -17.83
N PRO A 224 -18.04 0.08 -19.14
CA PRO A 224 -19.37 -0.30 -19.59
C PRO A 224 -19.70 -1.77 -19.33
N ILE A 225 -18.70 -2.68 -19.39
CA ILE A 225 -18.90 -4.11 -19.08
C ILE A 225 -19.23 -4.30 -17.59
N VAL A 226 -18.50 -3.65 -16.71
CA VAL A 226 -18.72 -3.75 -15.27
C VAL A 226 -20.06 -3.13 -14.88
N ALA A 227 -20.39 -1.95 -15.42
CA ALA A 227 -21.69 -1.32 -15.19
C ALA A 227 -22.85 -2.24 -15.61
N PHE A 228 -22.76 -2.84 -16.80
CA PHE A 228 -23.76 -3.80 -17.28
C PHE A 228 -23.85 -5.06 -16.40
N ALA A 229 -22.71 -5.63 -16.00
CA ALA A 229 -22.65 -6.82 -15.17
C ALA A 229 -23.25 -6.56 -13.78
N VAL A 230 -22.93 -5.41 -13.17
CA VAL A 230 -23.46 -5.02 -11.85
C VAL A 230 -24.96 -4.86 -11.89
N ILE A 231 -25.48 -4.11 -12.86
CA ILE A 231 -26.94 -3.93 -13.04
C ILE A 231 -27.63 -5.30 -13.22
N GLY A 232 -27.00 -6.20 -13.98
CA GLY A 232 -27.50 -7.55 -14.18
C GLY A 232 -27.57 -8.36 -12.88
N VAL A 233 -26.51 -8.33 -12.06
CA VAL A 233 -26.44 -9.05 -10.78
C VAL A 233 -27.41 -8.45 -9.76
N GLU A 234 -27.48 -7.12 -9.65
CA GLU A 234 -28.41 -6.44 -8.76
C GLU A 234 -29.88 -6.79 -9.08
N LYS A 235 -30.22 -6.80 -10.38
CA LYS A 235 -31.56 -7.19 -10.83
C LYS A 235 -31.87 -8.68 -10.60
N LEU A 236 -30.91 -9.58 -10.88
CA LEU A 236 -31.11 -11.03 -10.77
C LEU A 236 -31.23 -11.49 -9.32
N PHE A 237 -30.46 -10.91 -8.42
CA PHE A 237 -30.38 -11.35 -7.03
C PHE A 237 -31.07 -10.42 -6.04
N ASN A 238 -31.62 -9.31 -6.52
CA ASN A 238 -32.21 -8.25 -5.68
C ASN A 238 -31.27 -7.77 -4.55
N ILE A 239 -29.97 -7.68 -4.86
CA ILE A 239 -28.92 -7.30 -3.93
C ILE A 239 -28.33 -5.97 -4.40
N TYR A 240 -28.28 -4.98 -3.52
CA TYR A 240 -27.55 -3.73 -3.79
C TYR A 240 -26.05 -3.94 -3.52
N ILE A 241 -25.23 -3.92 -4.56
CA ILE A 241 -23.77 -4.10 -4.48
C ILE A 241 -23.09 -2.77 -4.13
N GLY A 242 -23.73 -1.64 -4.42
CA GLY A 242 -23.19 -0.30 -4.21
C GLY A 242 -22.04 0.03 -5.16
N ALA A 243 -21.96 -0.66 -6.30
CA ALA A 243 -20.91 -0.45 -7.28
C ALA A 243 -21.04 0.89 -7.99
N GLU A 244 -22.24 1.48 -8.03
CA GLU A 244 -22.45 2.84 -8.56
C GLU A 244 -21.51 3.85 -7.91
N THR A 245 -21.22 3.69 -6.62
CA THR A 245 -20.28 4.56 -5.90
C THR A 245 -18.87 4.57 -6.50
N TYR A 246 -18.48 3.46 -7.14
CA TYR A 246 -17.15 3.31 -7.76
C TYR A 246 -17.18 3.44 -9.27
N THR A 247 -18.32 3.26 -9.93
CA THR A 247 -18.43 3.37 -11.41
C THR A 247 -18.82 4.77 -11.87
N SER A 248 -19.85 5.37 -11.27
CA SER A 248 -20.39 6.67 -11.66
C SER A 248 -20.50 7.68 -10.52
N GLY A 249 -20.25 7.26 -9.27
CA GLY A 249 -20.45 8.08 -8.08
C GLY A 249 -19.19 8.79 -7.57
N LEU A 250 -19.23 9.18 -6.29
CA LEU A 250 -18.18 9.95 -5.57
C LEU A 250 -16.75 9.41 -5.73
N TRP A 251 -16.58 8.13 -6.02
CA TRP A 251 -15.27 7.45 -6.16
C TRP A 251 -15.04 6.87 -7.57
N GLY A 252 -15.94 7.15 -8.50
CA GLY A 252 -15.90 6.72 -9.90
C GLY A 252 -15.64 7.86 -10.88
N ALA A 253 -16.18 7.71 -12.10
CA ALA A 253 -15.97 8.65 -13.21
C ALA A 253 -16.40 10.10 -12.87
N ASP A 254 -17.44 10.27 -12.07
CA ASP A 254 -17.98 11.60 -11.69
C ASP A 254 -17.26 12.24 -10.52
N ARG A 255 -16.25 11.58 -9.94
CA ARG A 255 -15.51 12.06 -8.78
C ARG A 255 -15.02 13.50 -8.94
N VAL A 256 -14.50 13.82 -10.12
CA VAL A 256 -13.91 15.12 -10.40
C VAL A 256 -14.96 16.24 -10.38
N THR A 257 -16.14 15.97 -10.97
CA THR A 257 -17.26 16.91 -11.01
C THR A 257 -17.94 17.05 -9.66
N LEU A 258 -18.16 15.92 -8.96
CA LEU A 258 -18.83 15.88 -7.66
C LEU A 258 -18.01 16.52 -6.53
N HIS A 259 -16.68 16.44 -6.58
CA HIS A 259 -15.79 17.09 -5.62
C HIS A 259 -15.43 18.53 -5.99
N GLY A 260 -15.97 19.09 -7.09
CA GLY A 260 -15.78 20.49 -7.47
C GLY A 260 -14.32 20.86 -7.79
N PHE A 261 -13.54 19.93 -8.36
CA PHE A 261 -12.17 20.24 -8.75
C PHE A 261 -12.11 21.38 -9.76
N SER A 262 -11.17 22.30 -9.58
CA SER A 262 -10.86 23.30 -10.61
C SER A 262 -10.28 22.62 -11.86
N GLN A 263 -10.32 23.31 -13.00
CA GLN A 263 -9.71 22.78 -14.25
C GLN A 263 -8.25 22.37 -14.04
N THR A 264 -7.50 23.15 -13.26
CA THR A 264 -6.12 22.81 -12.90
C THR A 264 -6.05 21.53 -12.06
N GLY A 265 -6.98 21.34 -11.13
CA GLY A 265 -7.10 20.11 -10.34
C GLY A 265 -7.38 18.89 -11.19
N ILE A 266 -8.29 19.01 -12.16
CA ILE A 266 -8.60 17.96 -13.15
C ILE A 266 -7.36 17.59 -13.96
N MET A 267 -6.63 18.59 -14.44
CA MET A 267 -5.39 18.36 -15.20
C MET A 267 -4.35 17.59 -14.36
N PHE A 268 -4.18 17.93 -13.08
CA PHE A 268 -3.24 17.24 -12.18
C PHE A 268 -3.68 15.79 -11.91
N GLU A 269 -4.97 15.53 -11.68
CA GLU A 269 -5.48 14.17 -11.50
C GLU A 269 -5.27 13.31 -12.78
N ASN A 270 -5.51 13.87 -13.96
CA ASN A 270 -5.25 13.18 -15.23
C ASN A 270 -3.77 12.87 -15.45
N ILE A 271 -2.87 13.81 -15.13
CA ILE A 271 -1.41 13.59 -15.18
C ILE A 271 -1.02 12.49 -14.21
N LYS A 272 -1.52 12.53 -12.97
CA LYS A 272 -1.28 11.52 -11.95
C LYS A 272 -1.74 10.13 -12.41
N LEU A 273 -2.93 10.03 -12.99
CA LEU A 273 -3.44 8.77 -13.53
C LEU A 273 -2.56 8.28 -14.69
N GLY A 274 -2.23 9.15 -15.64
CA GLY A 274 -1.36 8.81 -16.78
C GLY A 274 0.00 8.27 -16.34
N ILE A 275 0.67 8.95 -15.40
CA ILE A 275 1.94 8.50 -14.84
C ILE A 275 1.77 7.19 -14.06
N SER A 276 0.67 7.05 -13.35
CA SER A 276 0.33 5.85 -12.62
C SER A 276 0.14 4.62 -13.53
N ILE A 277 -0.32 4.80 -14.76
CA ILE A 277 -0.41 3.74 -15.77
C ILE A 277 0.97 3.49 -16.40
N LEU A 278 1.67 4.55 -16.79
CA LEU A 278 2.92 4.46 -17.53
C LEU A 278 4.03 3.75 -16.73
N ILE A 279 4.13 4.02 -15.44
CA ILE A 279 5.20 3.45 -14.59
C ILE A 279 5.14 1.92 -14.48
N PRO A 280 4.01 1.28 -14.11
CA PRO A 280 3.92 -0.17 -14.11
C PRO A 280 4.13 -0.79 -15.50
N VAL A 281 3.74 -0.11 -16.59
CA VAL A 281 4.01 -0.56 -17.96
C VAL A 281 5.52 -0.60 -18.21
N ILE A 282 6.25 0.51 -17.94
CA ILE A 282 7.69 0.58 -18.13
C ILE A 282 8.43 -0.45 -17.28
N ILE A 283 8.05 -0.60 -16.00
CA ILE A 283 8.65 -1.59 -15.10
C ILE A 283 8.36 -3.01 -15.60
N SER A 284 7.14 -3.31 -16.05
CA SER A 284 6.79 -4.61 -16.62
C SER A 284 7.63 -4.94 -17.85
N ILE A 285 7.76 -3.98 -18.78
CA ILE A 285 8.59 -4.14 -19.98
C ILE A 285 10.05 -4.37 -19.58
N THR A 286 10.56 -3.60 -18.61
CA THR A 286 11.91 -3.77 -18.08
C THR A 286 12.14 -5.19 -17.55
N PHE A 287 11.16 -5.75 -16.84
CA PHE A 287 11.24 -7.12 -16.34
C PHE A 287 11.15 -8.17 -17.45
N ILE A 288 10.26 -7.99 -18.43
CA ILE A 288 10.05 -8.92 -19.53
C ILE A 288 11.27 -8.98 -20.46
N LEU A 289 11.92 -7.85 -20.71
CA LEU A 289 13.12 -7.78 -21.56
C LEU A 289 14.35 -8.40 -20.90
N ASN A 290 14.34 -8.61 -19.59
CA ASN A 290 15.44 -9.28 -18.89
C ASN A 290 15.61 -10.72 -19.34
N LYS A 291 16.88 -11.18 -19.47
CA LYS A 291 17.20 -12.55 -19.94
C LYS A 291 16.59 -13.64 -19.06
N ASP A 292 16.48 -13.37 -17.75
CA ASP A 292 15.99 -14.33 -16.76
C ASP A 292 14.48 -14.26 -16.50
N TYR A 293 13.72 -13.49 -17.30
CA TYR A 293 12.27 -13.34 -17.11
C TYR A 293 11.55 -14.68 -16.99
N GLY A 294 11.80 -15.61 -17.91
CA GLY A 294 11.15 -16.94 -17.92
C GLY A 294 11.46 -17.81 -16.69
N LYS A 295 12.56 -17.53 -15.98
CA LYS A 295 12.99 -18.28 -14.78
C LYS A 295 12.58 -17.62 -13.46
N ASN A 296 12.10 -16.37 -13.48
CA ASN A 296 11.82 -15.61 -12.27
C ASN A 296 10.31 -15.52 -12.00
N GLU A 297 9.84 -16.33 -11.07
CA GLU A 297 8.41 -16.38 -10.70
C GLU A 297 7.90 -15.04 -10.11
N LEU A 298 8.76 -14.30 -9.39
CA LEU A 298 8.36 -13.02 -8.79
C LEU A 298 8.16 -11.93 -9.86
N THR A 299 8.99 -11.91 -10.90
CA THR A 299 8.79 -10.98 -12.03
C THR A 299 7.54 -11.33 -12.83
N LYS A 300 7.25 -12.61 -13.02
CA LYS A 300 6.00 -13.03 -13.65
C LYS A 300 4.78 -12.66 -12.81
N LEU A 301 4.86 -12.79 -11.49
CA LEU A 301 3.80 -12.35 -10.59
C LEU A 301 3.56 -10.84 -10.73
N PHE A 302 4.64 -10.03 -10.76
CA PHE A 302 4.51 -8.58 -10.96
C PHE A 302 3.79 -8.27 -12.27
N VAL A 303 4.20 -8.89 -13.37
CA VAL A 303 3.59 -8.70 -14.70
C VAL A 303 2.12 -9.15 -14.70
N ALA A 304 1.81 -10.28 -14.11
CA ALA A 304 0.45 -10.78 -14.01
C ALA A 304 -0.45 -9.85 -13.16
N CYS A 305 0.07 -9.36 -12.02
CA CYS A 305 -0.60 -8.35 -11.22
C CYS A 305 -0.84 -7.06 -12.02
N SER A 306 0.17 -6.58 -12.76
CA SER A 306 0.03 -5.37 -13.59
C SER A 306 -1.07 -5.52 -14.62
N ILE A 307 -1.11 -6.66 -15.36
CA ILE A 307 -2.14 -6.95 -16.36
C ILE A 307 -3.53 -6.91 -15.75
N ILE A 308 -3.73 -7.56 -14.59
CA ILE A 308 -5.04 -7.61 -13.95
C ILE A 308 -5.41 -6.24 -13.36
N PHE A 309 -4.45 -5.51 -12.80
CA PHE A 309 -4.74 -4.21 -12.21
C PHE A 309 -5.04 -3.13 -13.25
N PHE A 310 -4.51 -3.23 -14.48
CA PHE A 310 -4.90 -2.34 -15.57
C PHE A 310 -6.38 -2.44 -15.94
N ILE A 311 -7.03 -3.56 -15.66
CA ILE A 311 -8.48 -3.69 -15.79
C ILE A 311 -9.23 -2.70 -14.87
N PHE A 312 -8.63 -2.30 -13.74
CA PHE A 312 -9.23 -1.37 -12.79
C PHE A 312 -8.91 0.11 -13.07
N ILE A 313 -8.28 0.45 -14.19
CA ILE A 313 -7.97 1.85 -14.56
C ILE A 313 -9.21 2.77 -14.46
N PRO A 314 -10.42 2.38 -14.91
CA PRO A 314 -11.60 3.24 -14.80
C PRO A 314 -12.02 3.52 -13.35
N PHE A 315 -11.56 2.69 -12.43
CA PHE A 315 -11.87 2.78 -11.00
C PHE A 315 -10.66 3.32 -10.24
N ASP A 316 -10.33 4.59 -10.46
CA ASP A 316 -9.09 5.24 -9.99
C ASP A 316 -8.70 4.86 -8.56
N THR A 317 -9.65 4.93 -7.61
CA THR A 317 -9.36 4.66 -6.20
C THR A 317 -8.95 3.23 -5.95
N VAL A 318 -9.50 2.27 -6.70
CA VAL A 318 -9.15 0.85 -6.65
C VAL A 318 -7.80 0.64 -7.30
N TYR A 319 -7.61 1.20 -8.50
CA TYR A 319 -6.38 1.10 -9.26
C TYR A 319 -5.18 1.69 -8.49
N LEU A 320 -5.32 2.90 -7.94
CA LEU A 320 -4.28 3.56 -7.17
C LEU A 320 -3.88 2.77 -5.90
N ARG A 321 -4.81 2.08 -5.26
CA ARG A 321 -4.50 1.18 -4.13
C ARG A 321 -3.62 0.01 -4.55
N TYR A 322 -3.90 -0.64 -5.68
CA TYR A 322 -3.09 -1.76 -6.17
C TYR A 322 -1.69 -1.33 -6.63
N GLN A 323 -1.49 -0.07 -6.96
CA GLN A 323 -0.16 0.44 -7.29
C GLN A 323 0.83 0.37 -6.13
N TYR A 324 0.37 0.58 -4.88
CA TYR A 324 1.23 0.40 -3.71
C TYR A 324 1.78 -1.03 -3.64
N LEU A 325 0.95 -2.03 -3.97
CA LEU A 325 1.36 -3.43 -4.05
C LEU A 325 2.39 -3.66 -5.17
N LEU A 326 2.15 -3.11 -6.35
CA LEU A 326 3.09 -3.23 -7.47
C LEU A 326 4.43 -2.61 -7.12
N ILE A 327 4.46 -1.45 -6.49
CA ILE A 327 5.72 -0.80 -6.10
C ILE A 327 6.48 -1.61 -5.06
N VAL A 328 5.81 -2.09 -4.00
CA VAL A 328 6.45 -2.97 -3.01
C VAL A 328 7.05 -4.20 -3.68
N THR A 329 6.31 -4.83 -4.60
CA THR A 329 6.79 -5.99 -5.34
C THR A 329 8.00 -5.65 -6.21
N ALA A 330 7.95 -4.53 -6.94
CA ALA A 330 9.05 -4.06 -7.77
C ALA A 330 10.30 -3.75 -6.95
N LEU A 331 10.15 -3.09 -5.80
CA LEU A 331 11.27 -2.78 -4.90
C LEU A 331 11.94 -4.07 -4.37
N ILE A 332 11.17 -5.10 -4.03
CA ILE A 332 11.72 -6.41 -3.64
C ILE A 332 12.49 -7.04 -4.82
N ILE A 333 11.94 -6.96 -6.03
CA ILE A 333 12.60 -7.48 -7.23
C ILE A 333 13.91 -6.74 -7.48
N PHE A 334 13.90 -5.41 -7.50
CA PHE A 334 15.11 -4.60 -7.72
C PHE A 334 16.15 -4.78 -6.61
N ALA A 335 15.73 -5.03 -5.37
CA ALA A 335 16.66 -5.33 -4.29
C ALA A 335 17.33 -6.71 -4.43
N THR A 336 16.70 -7.67 -5.10
CA THR A 336 17.19 -9.07 -5.16
C THR A 336 17.84 -9.45 -6.49
N LYS A 337 17.63 -8.67 -7.53
CA LYS A 337 18.08 -8.98 -8.89
C LYS A 337 18.75 -7.77 -9.54
N ASN A 338 19.78 -8.03 -10.31
CA ASN A 338 20.45 -7.00 -11.10
C ASN A 338 19.91 -7.04 -12.54
N TYR A 339 19.22 -5.97 -12.95
CA TYR A 339 18.61 -5.83 -14.28
C TYR A 339 19.50 -4.98 -15.18
N LYS A 340 20.50 -5.61 -15.81
CA LYS A 340 21.37 -4.95 -16.78
C LYS A 340 20.98 -5.33 -18.20
N PHE A 341 20.78 -4.36 -19.05
CA PHE A 341 20.71 -4.49 -20.50
C PHE A 341 22.05 -4.18 -21.12
N LYS A 342 22.23 -4.59 -22.40
CA LYS A 342 23.51 -4.37 -23.11
C LYS A 342 23.96 -2.91 -23.13
N TYR A 343 22.99 -1.96 -23.13
CA TYR A 343 23.26 -0.51 -23.24
C TYR A 343 22.53 0.34 -22.19
N LEU A 344 21.66 -0.26 -21.36
CA LEU A 344 20.83 0.45 -20.38
C LEU A 344 20.79 -0.30 -19.07
N ASP A 345 20.94 0.43 -17.97
CA ASP A 345 20.73 -0.12 -16.64
C ASP A 345 19.24 -0.13 -16.32
N GLY A 346 18.59 -1.26 -16.57
CA GLY A 346 17.16 -1.44 -16.32
C GLY A 346 16.78 -1.27 -14.84
N GLN A 347 17.72 -1.48 -13.93
CA GLN A 347 17.56 -1.24 -12.52
C GLN A 347 17.46 0.26 -12.21
N PHE A 348 18.35 1.05 -12.83
CA PHE A 348 18.33 2.51 -12.70
C PHE A 348 17.01 3.08 -13.26
N ILE A 349 16.56 2.63 -14.44
CA ILE A 349 15.30 3.08 -15.05
C ILE A 349 14.13 2.76 -14.09
N GLY A 350 14.03 1.52 -13.63
CA GLY A 350 12.92 1.10 -12.76
C GLY A 350 12.86 1.87 -11.45
N ILE A 351 14.00 2.09 -10.80
CA ILE A 351 14.08 2.86 -9.55
C ILE A 351 13.75 4.33 -9.80
N SER A 352 14.24 4.92 -10.89
CA SER A 352 13.92 6.30 -11.27
C SER A 352 12.43 6.48 -11.53
N MET A 353 11.76 5.49 -12.15
CA MET A 353 10.31 5.51 -12.35
C MET A 353 9.54 5.43 -11.03
N ILE A 354 9.97 4.57 -10.10
CA ILE A 354 9.37 4.50 -8.76
C ILE A 354 9.57 5.82 -8.01
N PHE A 355 10.77 6.39 -8.07
CA PHE A 355 11.06 7.69 -7.46
C PHE A 355 10.18 8.79 -8.06
N LEU A 356 10.04 8.84 -9.39
CA LEU A 356 9.16 9.78 -10.08
C LEU A 356 7.71 9.65 -9.59
N LYS A 357 7.18 8.43 -9.51
CA LYS A 357 5.81 8.21 -8.98
C LYS A 357 5.66 8.72 -7.57
N ILE A 358 6.57 8.34 -6.68
CA ILE A 358 6.51 8.73 -5.27
C ILE A 358 6.62 10.26 -5.15
N SER A 359 7.55 10.88 -5.87
CA SER A 359 7.70 12.34 -5.88
C SER A 359 6.44 13.04 -6.37
N MET A 360 5.81 12.56 -7.43
CA MET A 360 4.54 13.10 -7.92
C MET A 360 3.41 12.90 -6.92
N GLN A 361 3.33 11.73 -6.31
CA GLN A 361 2.31 11.44 -5.31
C GLN A 361 2.43 12.40 -4.11
N ILE A 362 3.65 12.63 -3.62
CA ILE A 362 3.92 13.60 -2.55
C ILE A 362 3.61 15.03 -3.04
N THR A 363 4.05 15.40 -4.25
CA THR A 363 3.84 16.75 -4.78
C THR A 363 2.36 17.05 -5.03
N VAL A 364 1.64 16.14 -5.68
CA VAL A 364 0.20 16.29 -5.90
C VAL A 364 -0.56 16.21 -4.57
N GLY A 365 -0.16 15.32 -3.68
CA GLY A 365 -0.67 15.27 -2.31
C GLY A 365 -0.46 16.60 -1.58
N LEU A 366 0.73 17.18 -1.63
CA LEU A 366 1.03 18.49 -1.03
C LEU A 366 0.28 19.64 -1.70
N LEU A 367 0.13 19.64 -3.01
CA LEU A 367 -0.58 20.68 -3.74
C LEU A 367 -2.11 20.61 -3.60
N SER A 368 -2.67 19.41 -3.71
CA SER A 368 -4.14 19.20 -3.61
C SER A 368 -4.62 19.18 -2.16
N THR A 369 -3.75 18.79 -1.23
CA THR A 369 -4.06 18.59 0.19
C THR A 369 -3.21 19.45 1.12
N TYR A 370 -2.40 20.38 0.58
CA TYR A 370 -1.58 21.29 1.40
C TYR A 370 -2.38 21.91 2.55
N VAL A 371 -3.62 22.32 2.25
CA VAL A 371 -4.54 22.86 3.25
C VAL A 371 -5.00 21.78 4.24
N PHE A 372 -5.24 20.53 3.78
CA PHE A 372 -5.76 19.45 4.60
C PHE A 372 -4.66 18.75 5.41
N TYR A 373 -3.50 18.50 4.81
CA TYR A 373 -2.39 17.83 5.50
C TYR A 373 -1.75 18.69 6.59
N ILE A 374 -1.53 19.98 6.31
CA ILE A 374 -0.95 20.90 7.32
C ILE A 374 -1.97 21.21 8.42
N ARG A 375 -3.27 21.32 8.09
CA ARG A 375 -4.31 21.52 9.12
C ARG A 375 -4.59 20.26 9.92
N GLY A 376 -4.42 19.06 9.35
CA GLY A 376 -4.61 17.79 10.05
C GLY A 376 -3.46 17.40 10.97
N LEU A 377 -2.23 17.85 10.66
CA LEU A 377 -1.09 17.65 11.55
C LEU A 377 -1.16 18.70 12.65
N LYS A 378 -1.69 18.34 13.81
CA LYS A 378 -1.54 19.17 14.99
C LYS A 378 -0.06 19.26 15.33
N PHE A 379 0.46 20.48 15.54
CA PHE A 379 1.85 20.70 15.95
C PHE A 379 2.21 20.09 17.31
N ASP A 380 1.25 19.54 18.03
CA ASP A 380 1.45 18.77 19.28
C ASP A 380 2.35 17.54 19.11
N PHE A 381 2.61 17.11 17.86
CA PHE A 381 3.57 16.02 17.61
C PHE A 381 4.99 16.32 18.12
N ILE A 382 5.33 17.61 18.30
CA ILE A 382 6.63 18.03 18.84
C ILE A 382 6.83 17.53 20.28
N ASN A 383 5.78 17.50 21.07
CA ASN A 383 5.82 17.07 22.47
C ASN A 383 5.30 15.65 22.68
N THR A 384 4.90 14.97 21.60
CA THR A 384 4.36 13.62 21.70
C THR A 384 5.48 12.61 21.92
N ASN A 385 5.33 11.78 22.94
CA ASN A 385 6.21 10.65 23.22
C ASN A 385 5.38 9.37 23.47
N LEU A 386 6.04 8.22 23.53
CA LEU A 386 5.35 6.94 23.68
C LEU A 386 4.51 6.87 24.97
N VAL A 387 4.98 7.49 26.06
CA VAL A 387 4.23 7.53 27.33
C VAL A 387 2.93 8.32 27.15
N ALA A 388 3.02 9.54 26.61
CA ALA A 388 1.84 10.37 26.36
C ALA A 388 0.83 9.66 25.43
N VAL A 389 1.31 8.99 24.38
CA VAL A 389 0.44 8.21 23.48
C VAL A 389 -0.26 7.07 24.22
N LEU A 390 0.46 6.27 25.00
CA LEU A 390 -0.11 5.13 25.74
C LEU A 390 -1.15 5.60 26.76
N PHE A 391 -0.85 6.66 27.52
CA PHE A 391 -1.81 7.21 28.47
C PHE A 391 -3.02 7.87 27.79
N ASN A 392 -2.85 8.43 26.60
CA ASN A 392 -3.96 9.07 25.89
C ASN A 392 -4.81 8.05 25.11
N ILE A 393 -4.28 6.89 24.74
CA ILE A 393 -5.04 5.81 24.08
C ILE A 393 -5.99 5.12 25.05
N MET A 394 -5.62 5.00 26.33
CA MET A 394 -6.47 4.49 27.42
C MET A 394 -7.45 5.57 27.88
#